data_fd8f1b4a35f462f6c38e9a0fc0fedfd4
#
_entry.id   fd8f1b4a35f462f6c38e9a0fc0fedfd4
#
_cell.length_a   1.000
_cell.length_b   1.000
_cell.length_c   1.000
_cell.angle_alpha   90.00
_cell.angle_beta   90.00
_cell.angle_gamma   90.00
#
_symmetry.space_group_name_H-M   'P 1'
#
loop_
_entity.id
_entity.type
_entity.pdbx_description
1 polymer ?
#
loop_
_entity_poly.entity_id
_entity_poly.type
_entity_poly.pdbx_seq_one_letter_code
_entity_poly.pdbx_strand_id
1 'polypeptide(L)'
;MIDLDRYKEILDTLSRNKTRSFLTGFGVFWGIFMLVSLLGGGKGLRELLSSNFKGFANNSGVLITQNTTKPYDGLKKDRSWSLSYKDIERLKQQIPEVDVVTPLITKWGYTAVYGDQKVSCAFKGLDENYQEIETPELYYGRYLNNLDNLQKRKVCILGKKVYKTLFPKGGNPCGKEIRVGSVFFKVVGVDYNSGTMNANGSTEESVVVPIGVMRDAYAMGDTINMLCFTGKPGIKVSDIVSKVRTVVARAHHLDPTDEKAMPVINVEAMFGMMDSLFKGVDFLAWLVGIGTLLAGAIGVSNIMMVTVKERTTEIGIRRAIGATPKNILMQIITESITLISVAGMSGIVFTVLVLQMAELASTTDGIVSAHYQISFFTAVGAVLFLCALGVLAGLADRKSVV
;
A
#
# COMPACT_ATOMS: atom_id res chain seq x y z
N MET A 1 -43.17 20.18 -8.58
CA MET A 1 -43.86 19.02 -9.15
C MET A 1 -42.98 18.52 -10.30
N ILE A 2 -42.44 17.30 -10.19
CA ILE A 2 -41.60 16.70 -11.23
C ILE A 2 -42.55 16.31 -12.37
N ASP A 3 -42.40 16.95 -13.54
CA ASP A 3 -43.22 16.72 -14.73
C ASP A 3 -42.89 15.32 -15.31
N LEU A 4 -43.58 14.28 -14.84
CA LEU A 4 -43.42 12.90 -15.29
C LEU A 4 -43.59 12.74 -16.81
N ASP A 5 -44.39 13.60 -17.42
CA ASP A 5 -44.64 13.61 -18.88
C ASP A 5 -43.40 14.06 -19.66
N ARG A 6 -42.62 14.97 -19.14
CA ARG A 6 -41.32 15.36 -19.74
C ARG A 6 -40.30 14.23 -19.74
N TYR A 7 -40.24 13.45 -18.65
CA TYR A 7 -39.32 12.29 -18.59
C TYR A 7 -39.74 11.19 -19.56
N LYS A 8 -41.02 10.93 -19.76
CA LYS A 8 -41.52 10.02 -20.79
C LYS A 8 -41.12 10.48 -22.19
N GLU A 9 -41.31 11.77 -22.50
CA GLU A 9 -40.91 12.35 -23.79
C GLU A 9 -39.40 12.21 -24.05
N ILE A 10 -38.56 12.41 -23.02
CA ILE A 10 -37.09 12.20 -23.11
C ILE A 10 -36.75 10.73 -23.38
N LEU A 11 -37.39 9.80 -22.67
CA LEU A 11 -37.17 8.36 -22.86
C LEU A 11 -37.62 7.89 -24.24
N ASP A 12 -38.75 8.36 -24.75
CA ASP A 12 -39.23 8.07 -26.08
C ASP A 12 -38.32 8.63 -27.17
N THR A 13 -37.74 9.78 -26.93
CA THR A 13 -36.74 10.41 -27.80
C THR A 13 -35.46 9.60 -27.88
N LEU A 14 -34.93 9.18 -26.74
CA LEU A 14 -33.74 8.34 -26.67
C LEU A 14 -33.96 6.97 -27.30
N SER A 15 -35.18 6.44 -27.24
CA SER A 15 -35.55 5.14 -27.81
C SER A 15 -35.72 5.14 -29.32
N ARG A 16 -36.01 6.29 -29.95
CA ARG A 16 -36.17 6.41 -31.42
C ARG A 16 -34.85 6.17 -32.17
N ASN A 17 -33.71 6.59 -31.63
CA ASN A 17 -32.37 6.43 -32.24
C ASN A 17 -31.43 5.62 -31.34
N LYS A 18 -31.78 4.36 -31.07
CA LYS A 18 -31.09 3.46 -30.10
C LYS A 18 -29.57 3.38 -30.30
N THR A 19 -29.13 3.21 -31.53
CA THR A 19 -27.70 3.05 -31.84
C THR A 19 -26.89 4.30 -31.47
N ARG A 20 -27.46 5.50 -31.79
CA ARG A 20 -26.80 6.77 -31.50
C ARG A 20 -26.74 7.06 -30.00
N SER A 21 -27.88 6.92 -29.31
CA SER A 21 -27.97 7.10 -27.86
C SER A 21 -27.07 6.13 -27.12
N PHE A 22 -26.97 4.88 -27.60
CA PHE A 22 -26.07 3.88 -27.05
C PHE A 22 -24.59 4.25 -27.24
N LEU A 23 -24.17 4.64 -28.48
CA LEU A 23 -22.78 5.02 -28.72
C LEU A 23 -22.34 6.22 -27.87
N THR A 24 -23.24 7.19 -27.72
CA THR A 24 -22.98 8.39 -26.88
C THR A 24 -22.87 8.00 -25.42
N GLY A 25 -23.85 7.27 -24.91
CA GLY A 25 -23.87 6.77 -23.54
C GLY A 25 -22.67 5.87 -23.24
N PHE A 26 -22.26 5.04 -24.21
CA PHE A 26 -21.10 4.19 -24.08
C PHE A 26 -19.79 4.98 -23.93
N GLY A 27 -19.60 6.07 -24.67
CA GLY A 27 -18.44 6.94 -24.50
C GLY A 27 -18.34 7.55 -23.10
N VAL A 28 -19.47 8.04 -22.56
CA VAL A 28 -19.56 8.55 -21.19
C VAL A 28 -19.34 7.45 -20.15
N PHE A 29 -20.03 6.31 -20.33
CA PHE A 29 -19.88 5.12 -19.50
C PHE A 29 -18.42 4.68 -19.43
N TRP A 30 -17.77 4.54 -20.59
CA TRP A 30 -16.38 4.10 -20.69
C TRP A 30 -15.40 5.09 -20.04
N GLY A 31 -15.64 6.40 -20.23
CA GLY A 31 -14.83 7.44 -19.62
C GLY A 31 -14.87 7.40 -18.09
N ILE A 32 -16.05 7.26 -17.50
CA ILE A 32 -16.22 7.12 -16.06
C ILE A 32 -15.66 5.79 -15.57
N PHE A 33 -15.98 4.69 -16.28
CA PHE A 33 -15.43 3.36 -15.94
C PHE A 33 -13.91 3.39 -15.86
N MET A 34 -13.23 3.94 -16.88
CA MET A 34 -11.76 4.00 -16.91
C MET A 34 -11.19 4.87 -15.79
N LEU A 35 -11.72 6.10 -15.60
CA LEU A 35 -11.24 6.98 -14.53
C LEU A 35 -11.39 6.33 -13.16
N VAL A 36 -12.57 5.82 -12.87
CA VAL A 36 -12.92 5.27 -11.58
C VAL A 36 -12.17 3.96 -11.32
N SER A 37 -11.99 3.11 -12.35
CA SER A 37 -11.19 1.89 -12.26
C SER A 37 -9.71 2.16 -12.01
N LEU A 38 -9.12 3.15 -12.70
CA LEU A 38 -7.72 3.51 -12.50
C LEU A 38 -7.47 4.07 -11.10
N LEU A 39 -8.34 4.95 -10.61
CA LEU A 39 -8.20 5.52 -9.26
C LEU A 39 -8.43 4.48 -8.16
N GLY A 40 -9.46 3.65 -8.31
CA GLY A 40 -9.77 2.59 -7.34
C GLY A 40 -8.77 1.46 -7.37
N GLY A 41 -8.36 1.02 -8.56
CA GLY A 41 -7.31 0.01 -8.75
C GLY A 41 -5.95 0.49 -8.22
N GLY A 42 -5.58 1.74 -8.50
CA GLY A 42 -4.37 2.37 -7.98
C GLY A 42 -4.35 2.40 -6.45
N LYS A 43 -5.48 2.76 -5.82
CA LYS A 43 -5.59 2.77 -4.35
C LYS A 43 -5.47 1.36 -3.76
N GLY A 44 -6.16 0.36 -4.33
CA GLY A 44 -6.07 -1.02 -3.87
C GLY A 44 -4.66 -1.59 -4.04
N LEU A 45 -3.99 -1.31 -5.17
CA LEU A 45 -2.60 -1.70 -5.39
C LEU A 45 -1.66 -1.03 -4.39
N ARG A 46 -1.86 0.25 -4.08
CA ARG A 46 -1.10 0.96 -3.05
C ARG A 46 -1.26 0.29 -1.68
N GLU A 47 -2.48 -0.06 -1.30
CA GLU A 47 -2.77 -0.74 -0.04
C GLU A 47 -2.13 -2.13 0.01
N LEU A 48 -2.24 -2.91 -1.09
CA LEU A 48 -1.60 -4.21 -1.23
C LEU A 48 -0.08 -4.14 -1.08
N LEU A 49 0.57 -3.17 -1.71
CA LEU A 49 2.02 -3.01 -1.60
C LEU A 49 2.43 -2.44 -0.24
N SER A 50 1.65 -1.53 0.35
CA SER A 50 1.94 -0.98 1.68
C SER A 50 1.69 -2.00 2.79
N SER A 51 0.82 -2.98 2.60
CA SER A 51 0.60 -4.06 3.57
C SER A 51 1.86 -4.91 3.81
N ASN A 52 2.74 -4.99 2.82
CA ASN A 52 4.04 -5.67 2.96
C ASN A 52 4.95 -5.00 4.00
N PHE A 53 4.76 -3.71 4.26
CA PHE A 53 5.52 -2.93 5.24
C PHE A 53 4.76 -2.73 6.55
N LYS A 54 3.63 -3.42 6.73
CA LYS A 54 2.80 -3.29 7.93
C LYS A 54 3.61 -3.60 9.18
N GLY A 55 3.55 -2.70 10.14
CA GLY A 55 4.28 -2.81 11.40
C GLY A 55 5.71 -2.25 11.36
N PHE A 56 6.32 -2.03 10.20
CA PHE A 56 7.66 -1.46 10.11
C PHE A 56 7.65 0.07 10.31
N ALA A 57 8.61 0.56 11.10
CA ALA A 57 8.77 2.00 11.29
C ALA A 57 9.24 2.66 9.99
N ASN A 58 8.46 3.64 9.50
CA ASN A 58 8.74 4.33 8.24
C ASN A 58 10.09 5.05 8.23
N ASN A 59 10.58 5.45 9.42
CA ASN A 59 11.84 6.16 9.60
C ASN A 59 12.90 5.22 10.18
N SER A 60 13.12 4.07 9.52
CA SER A 60 14.09 3.06 9.97
C SER A 60 15.10 2.68 8.89
N GLY A 61 16.25 2.23 9.35
CA GLY A 61 17.33 1.68 8.52
C GLY A 61 17.86 0.38 9.11
N VAL A 62 18.24 -0.55 8.24
CA VAL A 62 18.85 -1.82 8.64
C VAL A 62 20.21 -1.93 7.99
N LEU A 63 21.27 -1.90 8.79
CA LEU A 63 22.64 -2.11 8.37
C LEU A 63 22.96 -3.60 8.39
N ILE A 64 23.47 -4.10 7.29
CA ILE A 64 23.84 -5.51 7.10
C ILE A 64 25.34 -5.59 6.82
N THR A 65 25.98 -6.68 7.22
CA THR A 65 27.39 -6.94 6.93
C THR A 65 27.56 -7.79 5.68
N GLN A 66 28.46 -7.36 4.80
CA GLN A 66 28.91 -8.16 3.65
C GLN A 66 30.43 -8.06 3.50
N ASN A 67 31.04 -8.95 2.71
CA ASN A 67 32.46 -8.89 2.47
C ASN A 67 32.89 -7.54 1.87
N THR A 68 34.08 -7.08 2.28
CA THR A 68 34.66 -5.83 1.76
C THR A 68 34.93 -5.92 0.27
N THR A 69 34.63 -4.86 -0.47
CA THR A 69 34.91 -4.80 -1.91
C THR A 69 36.11 -3.90 -2.22
N LYS A 70 36.52 -3.09 -1.26
CA LYS A 70 37.67 -2.19 -1.37
C LYS A 70 38.77 -2.55 -0.36
N PRO A 71 40.05 -2.45 -0.72
CA PRO A 71 41.14 -2.52 0.25
C PRO A 71 41.16 -1.23 1.06
N TYR A 72 41.43 -1.33 2.35
CA TYR A 72 41.49 -0.15 3.23
C TYR A 72 42.44 -0.41 4.43
N ASP A 73 43.16 0.61 4.88
CA ASP A 73 44.05 0.59 6.05
C ASP A 73 45.04 -0.60 6.03
N GLY A 74 45.61 -0.88 4.83
CA GLY A 74 46.54 -2.00 4.64
C GLY A 74 45.88 -3.41 4.55
N LEU A 75 44.58 -3.49 4.70
CA LEU A 75 43.81 -4.73 4.64
C LEU A 75 43.28 -5.00 3.21
N LYS A 76 43.26 -6.31 2.86
CA LYS A 76 42.80 -6.75 1.52
C LYS A 76 41.30 -6.62 1.36
N LYS A 77 40.82 -6.51 0.10
CA LYS A 77 39.40 -6.71 -0.26
C LYS A 77 38.97 -8.16 0.01
N ASP A 78 37.69 -8.42 -0.07
CA ASP A 78 37.00 -9.72 0.17
C ASP A 78 37.18 -10.25 1.60
N ARG A 79 37.43 -9.37 2.56
CA ARG A 79 37.50 -9.70 3.97
C ARG A 79 36.12 -9.77 4.57
N SER A 80 35.81 -10.87 5.28
CA SER A 80 34.61 -10.93 6.13
C SER A 80 34.83 -10.09 7.40
N TRP A 81 33.78 -9.46 7.85
CA TRP A 81 33.73 -8.69 9.10
C TRP A 81 32.34 -8.83 9.72
N SER A 82 32.17 -8.47 10.96
CA SER A 82 30.89 -8.57 11.66
C SER A 82 30.69 -7.38 12.58
N LEU A 83 29.44 -6.97 12.72
CA LEU A 83 29.04 -6.00 13.72
C LEU A 83 29.18 -6.56 15.13
N SER A 84 29.38 -5.67 16.10
CA SER A 84 29.48 -6.01 17.51
C SER A 84 28.48 -5.20 18.35
N TYR A 85 28.22 -5.65 19.56
CA TYR A 85 27.41 -4.89 20.52
C TYR A 85 27.96 -3.51 20.82
N LYS A 86 29.29 -3.33 20.76
CA LYS A 86 29.96 -2.05 20.98
C LYS A 86 29.57 -1.00 19.91
N ASP A 87 29.17 -1.45 18.74
CA ASP A 87 28.78 -0.53 17.67
C ASP A 87 27.47 0.16 17.99
N ILE A 88 26.57 -0.47 18.78
CA ILE A 88 25.33 0.14 19.25
C ILE A 88 25.65 1.37 20.14
N GLU A 89 26.55 1.19 21.10
CA GLU A 89 26.96 2.26 22.02
C GLU A 89 27.67 3.39 21.25
N ARG A 90 28.56 3.02 20.31
CA ARG A 90 29.25 4.00 19.46
C ARG A 90 28.29 4.85 18.66
N LEU A 91 27.28 4.22 18.04
CA LEU A 91 26.29 4.94 17.24
C LEU A 91 25.45 5.87 18.12
N LYS A 92 24.98 5.41 19.29
CA LYS A 92 24.22 6.25 20.23
C LYS A 92 25.02 7.44 20.75
N GLN A 93 26.34 7.27 20.96
CA GLN A 93 27.21 8.34 21.46
C GLN A 93 27.64 9.32 20.36
N GLN A 94 27.90 8.85 19.15
CA GLN A 94 28.50 9.66 18.09
C GLN A 94 27.50 10.26 17.13
N ILE A 95 26.25 9.76 17.10
CA ILE A 95 25.20 10.24 16.21
C ILE A 95 23.96 10.63 17.04
N PRO A 96 23.90 11.87 17.52
CA PRO A 96 22.78 12.35 18.35
C PRO A 96 21.41 12.34 17.64
N GLU A 97 21.41 12.28 16.31
CA GLU A 97 20.21 12.26 15.46
C GLU A 97 19.51 10.88 15.44
N VAL A 98 20.23 9.84 15.87
CA VAL A 98 19.64 8.49 16.01
C VAL A 98 18.78 8.45 17.27
N ASP A 99 17.62 7.82 17.15
CA ASP A 99 16.69 7.60 18.27
C ASP A 99 16.90 6.20 18.87
N VAL A 100 16.52 5.18 18.15
CA VAL A 100 16.68 3.78 18.56
C VAL A 100 17.80 3.12 17.77
N VAL A 101 18.64 2.35 18.46
CA VAL A 101 19.60 1.43 17.84
C VAL A 101 19.43 0.08 18.53
N THR A 102 19.13 -0.94 17.76
CA THR A 102 18.86 -2.29 18.28
C THR A 102 19.59 -3.36 17.44
N PRO A 103 20.22 -4.33 18.11
CA PRO A 103 20.87 -5.44 17.43
C PRO A 103 19.86 -6.49 16.99
N LEU A 104 20.24 -7.26 15.98
CA LEU A 104 19.46 -8.37 15.51
C LEU A 104 20.37 -9.53 15.11
N ILE A 105 19.99 -10.72 15.56
CA ILE A 105 20.63 -11.97 15.18
C ILE A 105 19.56 -12.88 14.57
N THR A 106 19.83 -13.42 13.39
CA THR A 106 18.97 -14.43 12.76
C THR A 106 19.77 -15.65 12.40
N LYS A 107 19.22 -16.81 12.72
CA LYS A 107 19.71 -18.12 12.31
C LYS A 107 18.63 -18.86 11.55
N TRP A 108 19.02 -19.44 10.45
CA TRP A 108 18.15 -20.22 9.56
C TRP A 108 18.32 -21.73 9.80
N GLY A 109 17.32 -22.51 9.39
CA GLY A 109 17.39 -23.97 9.43
C GLY A 109 17.17 -24.56 10.82
N TYR A 110 16.68 -23.79 11.78
CA TYR A 110 16.27 -24.33 13.08
C TYR A 110 14.89 -24.96 13.01
N THR A 111 14.67 -25.97 13.86
CA THR A 111 13.39 -26.66 13.98
C THR A 111 12.83 -26.42 15.38
N ALA A 112 11.62 -25.89 15.44
CA ALA A 112 10.84 -25.81 16.67
C ALA A 112 9.99 -27.07 16.83
N VAL A 113 9.92 -27.61 18.07
CA VAL A 113 9.25 -28.87 18.40
C VAL A 113 8.35 -28.68 19.62
N TYR A 114 7.11 -29.18 19.53
CA TYR A 114 6.16 -29.29 20.64
C TYR A 114 5.42 -30.62 20.55
N GLY A 115 5.66 -31.53 21.52
CA GLY A 115 5.15 -32.90 21.42
C GLY A 115 5.65 -33.57 20.13
N ASP A 116 4.70 -34.07 19.32
CA ASP A 116 5.00 -34.72 18.03
C ASP A 116 5.08 -33.72 16.86
N GLN A 117 4.69 -32.46 17.08
CA GLN A 117 4.68 -31.44 16.04
C GLN A 117 6.05 -30.81 15.85
N LYS A 118 6.46 -30.64 14.59
CA LYS A 118 7.75 -30.03 14.19
C LYS A 118 7.53 -29.02 13.08
N VAL A 119 8.26 -27.91 13.13
CA VAL A 119 8.23 -26.87 12.08
C VAL A 119 9.61 -26.26 11.92
N SER A 120 10.05 -26.08 10.68
CA SER A 120 11.24 -25.29 10.38
C SER A 120 10.92 -23.81 10.57
N CYS A 121 11.84 -23.07 11.20
CA CYS A 121 11.64 -21.67 11.51
C CYS A 121 12.91 -20.85 11.37
N ALA A 122 12.75 -19.55 11.14
CA ALA A 122 13.79 -18.56 11.36
C ALA A 122 13.90 -18.31 12.88
N PHE A 123 15.08 -18.50 13.44
CA PHE A 123 15.32 -18.30 14.86
C PHE A 123 15.96 -16.94 15.08
N LYS A 124 15.24 -16.04 15.72
CA LYS A 124 15.61 -14.62 15.86
C LYS A 124 15.92 -14.26 17.30
N GLY A 125 17.07 -13.62 17.53
CA GLY A 125 17.41 -12.97 18.79
C GLY A 125 17.19 -11.47 18.66
N LEU A 126 16.28 -10.94 19.47
CA LEU A 126 15.90 -9.53 19.48
C LEU A 126 15.98 -8.95 20.89
N ASP A 127 16.13 -7.63 20.99
CA ASP A 127 15.92 -6.94 22.25
C ASP A 127 14.51 -6.30 22.31
N GLU A 128 14.17 -5.74 23.46
CA GLU A 128 12.87 -5.10 23.67
C GLU A 128 12.61 -3.89 22.79
N ASN A 129 13.68 -3.17 22.36
CA ASN A 129 13.55 -1.98 21.55
C ASN A 129 13.24 -2.30 20.11
N TYR A 130 13.39 -3.55 19.67
CA TYR A 130 13.06 -3.94 18.31
C TYR A 130 11.57 -3.75 17.98
N GLN A 131 10.68 -3.74 18.98
CA GLN A 131 9.26 -3.42 18.77
C GLN A 131 9.03 -1.99 18.23
N GLU A 132 10.00 -1.09 18.36
CA GLU A 132 9.96 0.27 17.78
C GLU A 132 10.37 0.27 16.30
N ILE A 133 11.08 -0.77 15.85
CA ILE A 133 11.42 -1.00 14.44
C ILE A 133 10.30 -1.75 13.73
N GLU A 134 9.82 -2.83 14.34
CA GLU A 134 8.74 -3.66 13.84
C GLU A 134 7.72 -3.88 14.96
N THR A 135 6.58 -3.21 14.84
CA THR A 135 5.49 -3.28 15.84
C THR A 135 4.81 -4.64 15.77
N PRO A 136 4.84 -5.44 16.84
CA PRO A 136 4.21 -6.75 16.86
C PRO A 136 2.68 -6.64 16.87
N GLU A 137 2.00 -7.58 16.22
CA GLU A 137 0.55 -7.75 16.27
C GLU A 137 0.21 -8.96 17.15
N LEU A 138 0.19 -8.74 18.46
CA LEU A 138 0.05 -9.82 19.43
C LEU A 138 -1.36 -10.41 19.43
N TYR A 139 -1.46 -11.71 19.15
CA TYR A 139 -2.71 -12.48 19.24
C TYR A 139 -2.90 -13.09 20.63
N TYR A 140 -1.81 -13.56 21.25
CA TYR A 140 -1.77 -14.04 22.63
C TYR A 140 -0.56 -13.48 23.35
N GLY A 141 -0.70 -13.24 24.66
CA GLY A 141 0.40 -12.95 25.58
C GLY A 141 0.99 -11.56 25.43
N ARG A 142 2.31 -11.47 25.48
CA ARG A 142 3.09 -10.23 25.46
C ARG A 142 4.35 -10.35 24.61
N TYR A 143 4.91 -9.20 24.27
CA TYR A 143 6.23 -9.09 23.65
C TYR A 143 7.37 -9.27 24.67
N LEU A 144 8.62 -9.36 24.19
CA LEU A 144 9.81 -9.33 25.02
C LEU A 144 9.89 -8.03 25.81
N ASN A 145 10.40 -8.10 27.03
CA ASN A 145 10.63 -6.92 27.84
C ASN A 145 12.09 -6.88 28.33
N ASN A 146 12.50 -5.75 28.87
CA ASN A 146 13.86 -5.52 29.36
C ASN A 146 14.30 -6.58 30.37
N LEU A 147 13.41 -7.04 31.28
CA LEU A 147 13.73 -8.09 32.25
C LEU A 147 14.04 -9.43 31.60
N ASP A 148 13.41 -9.76 30.47
CA ASP A 148 13.68 -10.99 29.74
C ASP A 148 15.12 -10.98 29.17
N ASN A 149 15.59 -9.83 28.69
CA ASN A 149 16.96 -9.65 28.20
C ASN A 149 17.98 -9.58 29.33
N LEU A 150 17.73 -8.76 30.38
CA LEU A 150 18.65 -8.58 31.50
C LEU A 150 18.86 -9.89 32.27
N GLN A 151 17.79 -10.63 32.55
CA GLN A 151 17.82 -11.90 33.28
C GLN A 151 18.04 -13.10 32.37
N LYS A 152 18.22 -12.89 31.08
CA LYS A 152 18.42 -13.95 30.07
C LYS A 152 17.38 -15.07 30.21
N ARG A 153 16.10 -14.68 30.33
CA ARG A 153 15.00 -15.63 30.47
C ARG A 153 14.80 -16.46 29.21
N LYS A 154 14.68 -17.76 29.34
CA LYS A 154 14.40 -18.67 28.23
C LYS A 154 12.92 -18.59 27.84
N VAL A 155 12.53 -17.48 27.27
CA VAL A 155 11.17 -17.22 26.75
C VAL A 155 11.19 -17.03 25.25
N CYS A 156 10.06 -17.29 24.59
CA CYS A 156 9.94 -17.10 23.16
C CYS A 156 8.58 -16.57 22.74
N ILE A 157 8.55 -15.91 21.59
CA ILE A 157 7.35 -15.51 20.87
C ILE A 157 7.28 -16.31 19.57
N LEU A 158 6.10 -16.81 19.23
CA LEU A 158 5.87 -17.60 18.03
C LEU A 158 5.24 -16.75 16.94
N GLY A 159 5.74 -16.85 15.73
CA GLY A 159 5.05 -16.33 14.56
C GLY A 159 3.80 -17.16 14.23
N LYS A 160 2.86 -16.56 13.54
CA LYS A 160 1.53 -17.13 13.21
C LYS A 160 1.60 -18.53 12.60
N LYS A 161 2.47 -18.75 11.61
CA LYS A 161 2.61 -20.06 10.94
C LYS A 161 3.23 -21.11 11.87
N VAL A 162 4.25 -20.72 12.63
CA VAL A 162 4.87 -21.59 13.64
C VAL A 162 3.85 -22.01 14.68
N TYR A 163 3.06 -21.05 15.19
CA TYR A 163 1.99 -21.33 16.15
C TYR A 163 0.94 -22.29 15.57
N LYS A 164 0.41 -22.01 14.37
CA LYS A 164 -0.63 -22.89 13.75
C LYS A 164 -0.13 -24.31 13.54
N THR A 165 1.16 -24.49 13.20
CA THR A 165 1.75 -25.83 13.00
C THR A 165 1.99 -26.57 14.32
N LEU A 166 2.55 -25.88 15.32
CA LEU A 166 2.83 -26.53 16.62
C LEU A 166 1.57 -26.79 17.45
N PHE A 167 0.54 -25.96 17.28
CA PHE A 167 -0.71 -26.04 18.03
C PHE A 167 -1.94 -26.16 17.09
N PRO A 168 -2.09 -27.28 16.36
CA PRO A 168 -3.15 -27.43 15.33
C PRO A 168 -4.56 -27.40 15.93
N LYS A 169 -4.71 -27.74 17.22
CA LYS A 169 -5.99 -27.64 17.93
C LYS A 169 -6.32 -26.21 18.41
N GLY A 170 -5.39 -25.26 18.16
CA GLY A 170 -5.53 -23.89 18.63
C GLY A 170 -5.41 -23.74 20.15
N GLY A 171 -5.93 -22.64 20.68
CA GLY A 171 -5.89 -22.32 22.11
C GLY A 171 -4.64 -21.51 22.50
N ASN A 172 -4.64 -20.95 23.71
CA ASN A 172 -3.54 -20.13 24.20
C ASN A 172 -2.28 -20.97 24.48
N PRO A 173 -1.15 -20.75 23.77
CA PRO A 173 0.10 -21.49 23.97
C PRO A 173 0.96 -20.88 25.10
N CYS A 174 0.61 -19.70 25.63
CA CYS A 174 1.44 -19.02 26.64
C CYS A 174 1.58 -19.89 27.88
N GLY A 175 2.83 -19.98 28.36
CA GLY A 175 3.19 -20.83 29.50
C GLY A 175 3.65 -22.24 29.13
N LYS A 176 3.38 -22.73 27.90
CA LYS A 176 3.87 -24.02 27.42
C LYS A 176 5.34 -23.91 27.00
N GLU A 177 6.05 -25.03 27.03
CA GLU A 177 7.45 -25.09 26.63
C GLU A 177 7.61 -25.74 25.25
N ILE A 178 8.36 -25.08 24.37
CA ILE A 178 8.76 -25.62 23.09
C ILE A 178 10.28 -25.80 23.05
N ARG A 179 10.75 -26.72 22.25
CA ARG A 179 12.20 -26.94 22.03
C ARG A 179 12.59 -26.34 20.68
N VAL A 180 13.64 -25.49 20.68
CA VAL A 180 14.26 -24.99 19.45
C VAL A 180 15.72 -25.41 19.47
N GLY A 181 16.11 -26.24 18.50
CA GLY A 181 17.43 -26.91 18.56
C GLY A 181 17.58 -27.78 19.83
N SER A 182 18.54 -27.44 20.68
CA SER A 182 18.82 -28.14 21.96
C SER A 182 18.22 -27.42 23.20
N VAL A 183 17.57 -26.27 23.05
CA VAL A 183 17.15 -25.43 24.17
C VAL A 183 15.62 -25.39 24.26
N PHE A 184 15.11 -25.46 25.49
CA PHE A 184 13.69 -25.29 25.80
C PHE A 184 13.38 -23.82 26.09
N PHE A 185 12.27 -23.32 25.53
CA PHE A 185 11.79 -21.96 25.69
C PHE A 185 10.32 -21.96 26.10
N LYS A 186 9.99 -21.15 27.09
CA LYS A 186 8.59 -20.93 27.50
C LYS A 186 7.93 -19.91 26.56
N VAL A 187 6.80 -20.27 25.99
CA VAL A 187 6.04 -19.37 25.11
C VAL A 187 5.43 -18.25 25.96
N VAL A 188 5.68 -16.99 25.60
CA VAL A 188 5.14 -15.79 26.26
C VAL A 188 4.21 -14.99 25.37
N GLY A 189 4.25 -15.21 24.06
CA GLY A 189 3.39 -14.53 23.12
C GLY A 189 3.31 -15.23 21.76
N VAL A 190 2.32 -14.80 20.98
CA VAL A 190 2.13 -15.20 19.59
C VAL A 190 1.93 -13.92 18.78
N ASP A 191 2.76 -13.74 17.77
CA ASP A 191 2.74 -12.58 16.87
C ASP A 191 2.09 -12.95 15.55
N TYR A 192 1.06 -12.21 15.18
CA TYR A 192 0.31 -12.35 13.93
C TYR A 192 0.70 -11.30 12.90
N ASN A 193 1.77 -10.53 13.14
CA ASN A 193 2.25 -9.57 12.15
C ASN A 193 2.50 -10.29 10.81
N SER A 194 1.77 -9.87 9.80
CA SER A 194 1.79 -10.44 8.45
C SER A 194 2.61 -9.61 7.45
N GLY A 195 3.33 -8.59 7.93
CA GLY A 195 4.26 -7.84 7.09
C GLY A 195 5.26 -8.77 6.42
N THR A 196 5.40 -8.66 5.11
CA THR A 196 6.31 -9.52 4.32
C THR A 196 7.65 -8.86 4.06
N MET A 197 7.83 -7.59 4.48
CA MET A 197 9.13 -6.93 4.40
C MET A 197 10.07 -7.49 5.47
N ASN A 198 10.90 -8.41 5.04
CA ASN A 198 11.75 -9.18 5.92
C ASN A 198 13.21 -8.85 5.64
N ALA A 199 13.76 -7.89 6.35
CA ALA A 199 15.20 -7.73 6.40
C ALA A 199 15.90 -8.99 6.99
N ASN A 200 15.15 -9.76 7.79
CA ASN A 200 15.68 -10.86 8.60
C ASN A 200 14.81 -12.14 8.56
N GLY A 201 13.99 -12.32 7.55
CA GLY A 201 13.06 -13.45 7.42
C GLY A 201 11.66 -13.18 7.96
N SER A 202 10.66 -13.95 7.48
CA SER A 202 9.25 -13.75 7.79
C SER A 202 8.96 -13.85 9.28
N THR A 203 8.28 -12.86 9.83
CA THR A 203 7.84 -12.87 11.23
C THR A 203 6.86 -14.01 11.50
N GLU A 204 6.00 -14.34 10.53
CA GLU A 204 5.08 -15.48 10.64
C GLU A 204 5.78 -16.83 10.80
N GLU A 205 6.96 -17.01 10.19
CA GLU A 205 7.75 -18.26 10.18
C GLU A 205 8.87 -18.24 11.19
N SER A 206 8.86 -17.31 12.15
CA SER A 206 9.95 -17.13 13.09
C SER A 206 9.59 -17.51 14.51
N VAL A 207 10.63 -17.86 15.28
CA VAL A 207 10.63 -17.93 16.73
C VAL A 207 11.58 -16.86 17.25
N VAL A 208 11.03 -15.93 18.02
CA VAL A 208 11.77 -14.80 18.58
C VAL A 208 12.12 -15.08 20.03
N VAL A 209 13.37 -14.85 20.41
CA VAL A 209 13.88 -15.02 21.79
C VAL A 209 14.68 -13.79 22.21
N PRO A 210 14.90 -13.58 23.53
CA PRO A 210 15.80 -12.52 23.99
C PRO A 210 17.21 -12.72 23.42
N ILE A 211 17.79 -11.67 22.87
CA ILE A 211 19.07 -11.75 22.15
C ILE A 211 20.22 -12.22 23.06
N GLY A 212 20.18 -11.85 24.35
CA GLY A 212 21.16 -12.32 25.34
C GLY A 212 21.16 -13.84 25.50
N VAL A 213 19.97 -14.46 25.49
CA VAL A 213 19.83 -15.93 25.56
C VAL A 213 20.39 -16.58 24.31
N MET A 214 20.09 -16.00 23.15
CA MET A 214 20.59 -16.53 21.88
C MET A 214 22.12 -16.50 21.81
N ARG A 215 22.71 -15.41 22.24
CA ARG A 215 24.18 -15.28 22.27
C ARG A 215 24.84 -16.32 23.14
N ASP A 216 24.33 -16.50 24.36
CA ASP A 216 24.92 -17.43 25.32
C ASP A 216 24.66 -18.89 24.94
N ALA A 217 23.41 -19.23 24.62
CA ALA A 217 23.03 -20.62 24.33
C ALA A 217 23.65 -21.17 23.04
N TYR A 218 24.02 -20.31 22.10
CA TYR A 218 24.56 -20.70 20.80
C TYR A 218 25.99 -20.20 20.57
N ALA A 219 26.68 -19.78 21.63
CA ALA A 219 28.10 -19.38 21.65
C ALA A 219 28.49 -18.34 20.57
N MET A 220 27.65 -17.33 20.38
CA MET A 220 27.81 -16.33 19.30
C MET A 220 28.76 -15.18 19.66
N GLY A 221 29.26 -15.14 20.90
CA GLY A 221 30.16 -14.09 21.37
C GLY A 221 29.51 -12.69 21.32
N ASP A 222 30.28 -11.71 20.84
CA ASP A 222 29.86 -10.30 20.74
C ASP A 222 29.33 -9.94 19.34
N THR A 223 29.23 -10.89 18.41
CA THR A 223 28.84 -10.66 17.04
C THR A 223 27.32 -10.52 16.89
N ILE A 224 26.90 -9.59 16.05
CA ILE A 224 25.51 -9.42 15.60
C ILE A 224 25.46 -9.47 14.07
N ASN A 225 24.35 -9.93 13.51
CA ASN A 225 24.23 -10.07 12.06
C ASN A 225 23.80 -8.76 11.39
N MET A 226 22.92 -8.03 12.06
CA MET A 226 22.31 -6.80 11.56
C MET A 226 22.15 -5.81 12.69
N LEU A 227 22.07 -4.53 12.34
CA LEU A 227 21.82 -3.45 13.25
C LEU A 227 20.70 -2.60 12.67
N CYS A 228 19.60 -2.49 13.42
CA CYS A 228 18.47 -1.66 13.07
C CYS A 228 18.55 -0.34 13.82
N PHE A 229 18.16 0.74 13.17
CA PHE A 229 18.16 2.07 13.77
C PHE A 229 17.02 2.94 13.21
N THR A 230 16.58 3.92 14.02
CA THR A 230 15.61 4.94 13.61
C THR A 230 16.21 6.33 13.77
N GLY A 231 15.73 7.28 12.99
CA GLY A 231 16.01 8.70 13.21
C GLY A 231 15.05 9.31 14.21
N LYS A 232 15.49 10.32 14.98
CA LYS A 232 14.62 11.11 15.84
C LYS A 232 13.47 11.75 15.04
N PRO A 233 12.35 12.09 15.69
CA PRO A 233 11.23 12.75 15.01
C PRO A 233 11.68 13.95 14.18
N GLY A 234 11.30 13.95 12.89
CA GLY A 234 11.67 15.00 11.94
C GLY A 234 13.04 14.85 11.26
N ILE A 235 13.86 13.87 11.65
CA ILE A 235 15.15 13.59 11.01
C ILE A 235 14.98 12.36 10.10
N LYS A 236 15.39 12.50 8.84
CA LYS A 236 15.32 11.42 7.87
C LYS A 236 16.47 10.43 8.06
N VAL A 237 16.15 9.14 7.97
CA VAL A 237 17.19 8.08 7.97
C VAL A 237 18.19 8.28 6.86
N SER A 238 17.74 8.75 5.69
CA SER A 238 18.61 9.06 4.55
C SER A 238 19.76 10.01 4.91
N ASP A 239 19.53 10.96 5.85
CA ASP A 239 20.53 11.95 6.26
C ASP A 239 21.56 11.37 7.24
N ILE A 240 21.21 10.30 7.96
CA ILE A 240 22.09 9.68 8.95
C ILE A 240 22.81 8.43 8.46
N VAL A 241 22.37 7.81 7.36
CA VAL A 241 23.00 6.59 6.80
C VAL A 241 24.50 6.77 6.58
N SER A 242 24.92 7.90 6.00
CA SER A 242 26.35 8.18 5.75
C SER A 242 27.15 8.32 7.05
N LYS A 243 26.57 8.89 8.09
CA LYS A 243 27.18 9.02 9.42
C LYS A 243 27.31 7.63 10.07
N VAL A 244 26.25 6.82 10.01
CA VAL A 244 26.27 5.43 10.53
C VAL A 244 27.36 4.63 9.85
N ARG A 245 27.44 4.67 8.51
CA ARG A 245 28.52 3.98 7.77
C ARG A 245 29.89 4.47 8.20
N THR A 246 30.09 5.78 8.36
CA THR A 246 31.39 6.35 8.74
C THR A 246 31.83 5.88 10.14
N VAL A 247 30.91 5.86 11.10
CA VAL A 247 31.21 5.40 12.48
C VAL A 247 31.57 3.92 12.49
N VAL A 248 30.78 3.09 11.81
CA VAL A 248 31.00 1.64 11.72
C VAL A 248 32.28 1.34 10.93
N ALA A 249 32.51 2.01 9.81
CA ALA A 249 33.70 1.83 8.99
C ALA A 249 34.99 2.09 9.77
N ARG A 250 35.04 3.18 10.53
CA ARG A 250 36.19 3.49 11.40
C ARG A 250 36.44 2.43 12.46
N ALA A 251 35.37 1.89 13.05
CA ALA A 251 35.47 0.88 14.10
C ALA A 251 36.00 -0.47 13.61
N HIS A 252 35.76 -0.78 12.32
CA HIS A 252 36.10 -2.08 11.73
C HIS A 252 37.19 -2.02 10.65
N HIS A 253 37.89 -0.87 10.51
CA HIS A 253 38.91 -0.64 9.50
C HIS A 253 38.39 -0.93 8.07
N LEU A 254 37.24 -0.31 7.73
CA LEU A 254 36.61 -0.38 6.43
C LEU A 254 36.70 0.97 5.71
N ASP A 255 36.68 0.94 4.38
CA ASP A 255 36.50 2.15 3.61
C ASP A 255 35.08 2.71 3.81
N PRO A 256 34.91 3.94 4.31
CA PRO A 256 33.58 4.53 4.51
C PRO A 256 32.74 4.64 3.22
N THR A 257 33.40 4.60 2.06
CA THR A 257 32.77 4.64 0.75
C THR A 257 32.45 3.27 0.16
N ASP A 258 32.73 2.18 0.90
CA ASP A 258 32.41 0.82 0.48
C ASP A 258 30.96 0.47 0.88
N GLU A 259 30.03 0.99 0.09
CA GLU A 259 28.59 0.73 0.34
C GLU A 259 28.20 -0.72 0.21
N LYS A 260 28.97 -1.53 -0.55
CA LYS A 260 28.72 -2.96 -0.70
C LYS A 260 29.11 -3.77 0.52
N ALA A 261 30.14 -3.33 1.26
CA ALA A 261 30.53 -3.95 2.51
C ALA A 261 29.50 -3.66 3.64
N MET A 262 28.85 -2.51 3.57
CA MET A 262 27.88 -2.02 4.57
C MET A 262 26.57 -1.59 3.89
N PRO A 263 25.83 -2.52 3.26
CA PRO A 263 24.54 -2.17 2.68
C PRO A 263 23.55 -1.77 3.78
N VAL A 264 22.83 -0.67 3.55
CA VAL A 264 21.77 -0.21 4.43
C VAL A 264 20.45 -0.30 3.68
N ILE A 265 19.54 -1.10 4.18
CA ILE A 265 18.15 -1.08 3.73
C ILE A 265 17.52 0.17 4.36
N ASN A 266 17.31 1.18 3.57
CA ASN A 266 16.67 2.43 4.00
C ASN A 266 15.17 2.32 3.73
N VAL A 267 14.40 2.02 4.78
CA VAL A 267 12.95 1.82 4.71
C VAL A 267 12.26 3.13 4.32
N GLU A 268 12.73 4.26 4.83
CA GLU A 268 12.20 5.58 4.47
C GLU A 268 12.32 5.86 2.96
N ALA A 269 13.51 5.59 2.38
CA ALA A 269 13.72 5.77 0.95
C ALA A 269 12.80 4.85 0.11
N MET A 270 12.56 3.62 0.58
CA MET A 270 11.63 2.69 -0.07
C MET A 270 10.20 3.21 -0.05
N PHE A 271 9.73 3.72 1.10
CA PHE A 271 8.40 4.37 1.19
C PHE A 271 8.33 5.61 0.29
N GLY A 272 9.37 6.45 0.29
CA GLY A 272 9.44 7.63 -0.59
C GLY A 272 9.39 7.27 -2.08
N MET A 273 10.07 6.19 -2.48
CA MET A 273 10.02 5.67 -3.85
C MET A 273 8.62 5.17 -4.20
N MET A 274 8.00 4.40 -3.31
CA MET A 274 6.62 3.93 -3.50
C MET A 274 5.63 5.10 -3.62
N ASP A 275 5.72 6.09 -2.74
CA ASP A 275 4.84 7.27 -2.79
C ASP A 275 5.02 8.05 -4.11
N SER A 276 6.26 8.17 -4.59
CA SER A 276 6.56 8.81 -5.88
C SER A 276 5.98 8.02 -7.07
N LEU A 277 6.08 6.69 -7.04
CA LEU A 277 5.47 5.83 -8.05
C LEU A 277 3.95 5.98 -8.07
N PHE A 278 3.29 5.97 -6.90
CA PHE A 278 1.84 6.14 -6.83
C PHE A 278 1.39 7.53 -7.24
N LYS A 279 2.13 8.59 -6.92
CA LYS A 279 1.87 9.94 -7.46
C LYS A 279 1.93 9.95 -8.99
N GLY A 280 2.88 9.23 -9.58
CA GLY A 280 2.96 9.06 -11.03
C GLY A 280 1.75 8.30 -11.61
N VAL A 281 1.32 7.22 -10.96
CA VAL A 281 0.12 6.47 -11.34
C VAL A 281 -1.14 7.33 -11.22
N ASP A 282 -1.29 8.07 -10.13
CA ASP A 282 -2.40 8.99 -9.93
C ASP A 282 -2.43 10.09 -11.01
N PHE A 283 -1.28 10.67 -11.34
CA PHE A 283 -1.16 11.65 -12.42
C PHE A 283 -1.61 11.06 -13.78
N LEU A 284 -1.15 9.87 -14.12
CA LEU A 284 -1.56 9.18 -15.35
C LEU A 284 -3.05 8.84 -15.34
N ALA A 285 -3.58 8.40 -14.22
CA ALA A 285 -5.01 8.10 -14.06
C ALA A 285 -5.86 9.37 -14.31
N TRP A 286 -5.46 10.50 -13.75
CA TRP A 286 -6.12 11.79 -14.00
C TRP A 286 -5.98 12.25 -15.45
N LEU A 287 -4.80 12.12 -16.05
CA LEU A 287 -4.55 12.49 -17.45
C LEU A 287 -5.45 11.69 -18.41
N VAL A 288 -5.44 10.36 -18.27
CA VAL A 288 -6.27 9.45 -19.08
C VAL A 288 -7.75 9.68 -18.79
N GLY A 289 -8.12 9.82 -17.51
CA GLY A 289 -9.49 10.05 -17.09
C GLY A 289 -10.06 11.34 -17.64
N ILE A 290 -9.38 12.46 -17.52
CA ILE A 290 -9.81 13.74 -18.08
C ILE A 290 -9.89 13.64 -19.61
N GLY A 291 -8.91 13.01 -20.26
CA GLY A 291 -8.92 12.82 -21.72
C GLY A 291 -10.12 12.02 -22.20
N THR A 292 -10.46 10.91 -21.51
CA THR A 292 -11.64 10.09 -21.85
C THR A 292 -12.95 10.79 -21.55
N LEU A 293 -13.04 11.58 -20.47
CA LEU A 293 -14.21 12.38 -20.15
C LEU A 293 -14.43 13.50 -21.20
N LEU A 294 -13.36 14.16 -21.64
CA LEU A 294 -13.44 15.16 -22.72
C LEU A 294 -13.87 14.52 -24.05
N ALA A 295 -13.33 13.35 -24.40
CA ALA A 295 -13.76 12.62 -25.58
C ALA A 295 -15.24 12.25 -25.51
N GLY A 296 -15.72 11.79 -24.34
CA GLY A 296 -17.14 11.54 -24.08
C GLY A 296 -18.00 12.80 -24.23
N ALA A 297 -17.57 13.92 -23.68
CA ALA A 297 -18.28 15.22 -23.81
C ALA A 297 -18.36 15.70 -25.26
N ILE A 298 -17.28 15.59 -26.04
CA ILE A 298 -17.26 15.93 -27.48
C ILE A 298 -18.22 14.98 -28.23
N GLY A 299 -18.23 13.68 -27.89
CA GLY A 299 -19.20 12.73 -28.48
C GLY A 299 -20.63 13.12 -28.22
N VAL A 300 -20.97 13.51 -26.96
CA VAL A 300 -22.30 14.02 -26.61
C VAL A 300 -22.65 15.29 -27.41
N SER A 301 -21.74 16.27 -27.46
CA SER A 301 -21.95 17.53 -28.21
C SER A 301 -22.21 17.28 -29.68
N ASN A 302 -21.37 16.44 -30.33
CA ASN A 302 -21.52 16.15 -31.75
C ASN A 302 -22.88 15.50 -32.08
N ILE A 303 -23.33 14.59 -31.22
CA ILE A 303 -24.60 13.92 -31.42
C ILE A 303 -25.77 14.86 -31.14
N MET A 304 -25.67 15.72 -30.13
CA MET A 304 -26.72 16.74 -29.87
C MET A 304 -26.86 17.71 -31.01
N MET A 305 -25.77 18.16 -31.63
CA MET A 305 -25.80 19.00 -32.83
C MET A 305 -26.58 18.34 -33.97
N VAL A 306 -26.35 17.07 -34.25
CA VAL A 306 -27.07 16.30 -35.29
C VAL A 306 -28.55 16.16 -34.93
N THR A 307 -28.86 15.83 -33.66
CA THR A 307 -30.24 15.68 -33.18
C THR A 307 -31.03 17.01 -33.33
N VAL A 308 -30.41 18.14 -32.97
CA VAL A 308 -31.05 19.48 -33.17
C VAL A 308 -31.30 19.75 -34.64
N LYS A 309 -30.38 19.45 -35.55
CA LYS A 309 -30.58 19.59 -37.00
C LYS A 309 -31.73 18.72 -37.53
N GLU A 310 -31.82 17.45 -37.10
CA GLU A 310 -32.90 16.55 -37.49
C GLU A 310 -34.28 17.04 -37.01
N ARG A 311 -34.35 17.74 -35.86
CA ARG A 311 -35.57 18.27 -35.25
C ARG A 311 -35.84 19.73 -35.60
N THR A 312 -35.16 20.31 -36.57
CA THR A 312 -35.30 21.75 -36.90
C THR A 312 -36.75 22.12 -37.23
N THR A 313 -37.47 21.25 -37.96
CA THR A 313 -38.88 21.46 -38.27
C THR A 313 -39.78 21.44 -37.02
N GLU A 314 -39.59 20.49 -36.12
CA GLU A 314 -40.31 20.40 -34.85
C GLU A 314 -40.07 21.61 -33.96
N ILE A 315 -38.80 22.02 -33.82
CA ILE A 315 -38.37 23.22 -33.10
C ILE A 315 -39.02 24.48 -33.73
N GLY A 316 -39.06 24.56 -35.06
CA GLY A 316 -39.69 25.64 -35.79
C GLY A 316 -41.20 25.75 -35.49
N ILE A 317 -41.91 24.62 -35.47
CA ILE A 317 -43.35 24.58 -35.13
C ILE A 317 -43.56 25.04 -33.67
N ARG A 318 -42.75 24.54 -32.73
CA ARG A 318 -42.85 24.95 -31.32
C ARG A 318 -42.57 26.45 -31.14
N ARG A 319 -41.62 27.02 -31.88
CA ARG A 319 -41.39 28.50 -31.89
C ARG A 319 -42.56 29.26 -32.47
N ALA A 320 -43.17 28.76 -33.53
CA ALA A 320 -44.33 29.36 -34.13
C ALA A 320 -45.60 29.43 -33.23
N ILE A 321 -45.72 28.40 -32.35
CA ILE A 321 -46.80 28.31 -31.33
C ILE A 321 -46.46 29.14 -30.07
N GLY A 322 -45.24 29.77 -29.99
CA GLY A 322 -44.90 30.69 -28.91
C GLY A 322 -43.88 30.14 -27.88
N ALA A 323 -43.21 29.02 -28.15
CA ALA A 323 -42.13 28.53 -27.26
C ALA A 323 -40.93 29.49 -27.29
N THR A 324 -40.47 29.89 -26.10
CA THR A 324 -39.27 30.74 -25.98
C THR A 324 -37.98 29.95 -26.31
N PRO A 325 -36.97 30.60 -26.90
CA PRO A 325 -35.66 29.95 -27.16
C PRO A 325 -35.05 29.33 -25.91
N LYS A 326 -35.29 29.93 -24.74
CA LYS A 326 -34.83 29.44 -23.43
C LYS A 326 -35.46 28.10 -23.09
N ASN A 327 -36.74 27.89 -23.37
CA ASN A 327 -37.45 26.64 -23.09
C ASN A 327 -36.90 25.49 -23.95
N ILE A 328 -36.63 25.76 -25.24
CA ILE A 328 -36.04 24.79 -26.16
C ILE A 328 -34.62 24.40 -25.72
N LEU A 329 -33.80 25.40 -25.37
CA LEU A 329 -32.45 25.18 -24.88
C LEU A 329 -32.46 24.35 -23.60
N MET A 330 -33.33 24.68 -22.63
CA MET A 330 -33.46 23.91 -21.38
C MET A 330 -33.88 22.45 -21.62
N GLN A 331 -34.71 22.19 -22.61
CA GLN A 331 -35.11 20.83 -22.99
C GLN A 331 -33.91 20.04 -23.50
N ILE A 332 -33.12 20.61 -24.42
CA ILE A 332 -31.90 19.96 -24.97
C ILE A 332 -30.87 19.69 -23.87
N ILE A 333 -30.64 20.66 -22.98
CA ILE A 333 -29.72 20.49 -21.84
C ILE A 333 -30.21 19.38 -20.90
N THR A 334 -31.49 19.34 -20.57
CA THR A 334 -32.06 18.31 -19.69
C THR A 334 -31.95 16.93 -20.32
N GLU A 335 -32.16 16.79 -21.64
CA GLU A 335 -31.95 15.54 -22.37
C GLU A 335 -30.48 15.05 -22.29
N SER A 336 -29.53 15.96 -22.49
CA SER A 336 -28.10 15.69 -22.37
C SER A 336 -27.70 15.26 -20.94
N ILE A 337 -28.14 15.99 -19.92
CA ILE A 337 -27.88 15.70 -18.52
C ILE A 337 -28.46 14.34 -18.14
N THR A 338 -29.67 14.02 -18.58
CA THR A 338 -30.31 12.73 -18.29
C THR A 338 -29.49 11.58 -18.87
N LEU A 339 -29.08 11.70 -20.14
CA LEU A 339 -28.25 10.67 -20.80
C LEU A 339 -26.91 10.48 -20.10
N ILE A 340 -26.21 11.59 -19.80
CA ILE A 340 -24.92 11.57 -19.10
C ILE A 340 -25.08 10.97 -17.70
N SER A 341 -26.13 11.31 -16.97
CA SER A 341 -26.36 10.80 -15.61
C SER A 341 -26.64 9.31 -15.63
N VAL A 342 -27.47 8.79 -16.52
CA VAL A 342 -27.79 7.38 -16.66
C VAL A 342 -26.53 6.59 -17.07
N ALA A 343 -25.81 7.04 -18.10
CA ALA A 343 -24.58 6.41 -18.56
C ALA A 343 -23.48 6.46 -17.49
N GLY A 344 -23.35 7.60 -16.81
CA GLY A 344 -22.36 7.80 -15.75
C GLY A 344 -22.63 6.93 -14.53
N MET A 345 -23.87 6.87 -14.06
CA MET A 345 -24.27 5.99 -12.96
C MET A 345 -24.05 4.53 -13.31
N SER A 346 -24.39 4.09 -14.53
CA SER A 346 -24.12 2.72 -14.97
C SER A 346 -22.62 2.41 -15.01
N GLY A 347 -21.78 3.37 -15.42
CA GLY A 347 -20.31 3.27 -15.39
C GLY A 347 -19.79 3.09 -13.98
N ILE A 348 -20.27 3.87 -13.01
CA ILE A 348 -19.89 3.73 -11.59
C ILE A 348 -20.29 2.37 -11.06
N VAL A 349 -21.55 1.94 -11.24
CA VAL A 349 -22.04 0.65 -10.74
C VAL A 349 -21.21 -0.49 -11.31
N PHE A 350 -20.94 -0.47 -12.62
CA PHE A 350 -20.11 -1.48 -13.26
C PHE A 350 -18.69 -1.49 -12.71
N THR A 351 -18.07 -0.32 -12.51
CA THR A 351 -16.74 -0.21 -11.90
C THR A 351 -16.71 -0.78 -10.50
N VAL A 352 -17.68 -0.44 -9.65
CA VAL A 352 -17.76 -0.96 -8.28
C VAL A 352 -17.85 -2.48 -8.28
N LEU A 353 -18.65 -3.07 -9.18
CA LEU A 353 -18.73 -4.54 -9.30
C LEU A 353 -17.37 -5.15 -9.71
N VAL A 354 -16.67 -4.57 -10.68
CA VAL A 354 -15.35 -5.05 -11.11
C VAL A 354 -14.33 -4.95 -9.99
N LEU A 355 -14.29 -3.82 -9.28
CA LEU A 355 -13.38 -3.61 -8.16
C LEU A 355 -13.69 -4.53 -6.97
N GLN A 356 -14.97 -4.79 -6.71
CA GLN A 356 -15.39 -5.75 -5.67
C GLN A 356 -14.98 -7.20 -6.03
N MET A 357 -15.05 -7.57 -7.30
CA MET A 357 -14.51 -8.86 -7.76
C MET A 357 -12.98 -8.94 -7.57
N ALA A 358 -12.25 -7.86 -7.84
CA ALA A 358 -10.81 -7.79 -7.58
C ALA A 358 -10.49 -7.91 -6.09
N GLU A 359 -11.28 -7.27 -5.21
CA GLU A 359 -11.16 -7.38 -3.76
C GLU A 359 -11.37 -8.82 -3.27
N LEU A 360 -12.41 -9.49 -3.77
CA LEU A 360 -12.67 -10.91 -3.47
C LEU A 360 -11.53 -11.81 -3.95
N ALA A 361 -10.98 -11.55 -5.13
CA ALA A 361 -9.86 -12.33 -5.67
C ALA A 361 -8.55 -12.12 -4.88
N SER A 362 -8.37 -10.96 -4.23
CA SER A 362 -7.21 -10.66 -3.40
C SER A 362 -7.37 -11.10 -1.93
N THR A 363 -8.53 -11.67 -1.57
CA THR A 363 -8.81 -12.14 -0.21
C THR A 363 -8.18 -13.51 0.00
N THR A 364 -7.27 -13.63 0.97
CA THR A 364 -6.63 -14.89 1.35
C THR A 364 -7.01 -15.24 2.79
N ASP A 365 -7.42 -16.48 3.05
CA ASP A 365 -7.84 -16.96 4.39
C ASP A 365 -8.96 -16.13 5.05
N GLY A 366 -9.84 -15.51 4.27
CA GLY A 366 -10.93 -14.65 4.78
C GLY A 366 -10.47 -13.26 5.26
N ILE A 367 -9.20 -12.92 5.04
CA ILE A 367 -8.66 -11.58 5.32
C ILE A 367 -8.53 -10.83 4.00
N VAL A 368 -9.17 -9.67 3.92
CA VAL A 368 -9.06 -8.77 2.76
C VAL A 368 -7.66 -8.16 2.76
N SER A 369 -6.87 -8.47 1.73
CA SER A 369 -5.48 -7.99 1.62
C SER A 369 -5.40 -6.53 1.16
N ALA A 370 -6.39 -6.06 0.40
CA ALA A 370 -6.47 -4.68 -0.07
C ALA A 370 -7.91 -4.28 -0.38
N HIS A 371 -8.27 -3.05 -0.05
CA HIS A 371 -9.58 -2.47 -0.33
C HIS A 371 -9.54 -1.65 -1.62
N TYR A 372 -10.16 -2.18 -2.68
CA TYR A 372 -10.29 -1.49 -3.96
C TYR A 372 -11.49 -0.55 -3.96
N GLN A 373 -11.55 0.36 -2.97
CA GLN A 373 -12.68 1.25 -2.78
C GLN A 373 -12.36 2.66 -3.25
N ILE A 374 -13.38 3.29 -3.84
CA ILE A 374 -13.30 4.68 -4.26
C ILE A 374 -14.11 5.54 -3.29
N SER A 375 -13.64 6.77 -3.07
CA SER A 375 -14.42 7.74 -2.34
C SER A 375 -15.71 8.04 -3.12
N PHE A 376 -16.85 7.98 -2.43
CA PHE A 376 -18.15 8.39 -2.99
C PHE A 376 -18.09 9.79 -3.62
N PHE A 377 -17.37 10.72 -2.97
CA PHE A 377 -17.19 12.07 -3.49
C PHE A 377 -16.43 12.12 -4.82
N THR A 378 -15.43 11.24 -5.02
CA THR A 378 -14.70 11.16 -6.29
C THR A 378 -15.60 10.64 -7.41
N ALA A 379 -16.42 9.62 -7.15
CA ALA A 379 -17.34 9.06 -8.13
C ALA A 379 -18.44 10.06 -8.53
N VAL A 380 -19.07 10.70 -7.54
CA VAL A 380 -20.09 11.73 -7.77
C VAL A 380 -19.47 12.96 -8.44
N GLY A 381 -18.28 13.37 -8.04
CA GLY A 381 -17.54 14.48 -8.63
C GLY A 381 -17.27 14.27 -10.13
N ALA A 382 -16.92 13.04 -10.55
CA ALA A 382 -16.73 12.72 -11.96
C ALA A 382 -18.01 12.86 -12.77
N VAL A 383 -19.15 12.42 -12.24
CA VAL A 383 -20.46 12.59 -12.91
C VAL A 383 -20.85 14.07 -13.00
N LEU A 384 -20.68 14.81 -11.90
CA LEU A 384 -20.98 16.25 -11.89
C LEU A 384 -20.10 17.03 -12.87
N PHE A 385 -18.82 16.66 -12.95
CA PHE A 385 -17.90 17.25 -13.93
C PHE A 385 -18.35 16.98 -15.37
N LEU A 386 -18.75 15.74 -15.67
CA LEU A 386 -19.31 15.41 -17.00
C LEU A 386 -20.61 16.15 -17.28
N CYS A 387 -21.52 16.26 -16.33
CA CYS A 387 -22.74 17.05 -16.49
C CYS A 387 -22.41 18.52 -16.80
N ALA A 388 -21.44 19.08 -16.09
CA ALA A 388 -20.99 20.46 -16.37
C ALA A 388 -20.40 20.60 -17.79
N LEU A 389 -19.56 19.64 -18.21
CA LEU A 389 -19.03 19.62 -19.58
C LEU A 389 -20.15 19.45 -20.63
N GLY A 390 -21.14 18.59 -20.37
CA GLY A 390 -22.30 18.42 -21.26
C GLY A 390 -23.14 19.69 -21.39
N VAL A 391 -23.35 20.44 -20.30
CA VAL A 391 -24.00 21.75 -20.32
C VAL A 391 -23.19 22.77 -21.12
N LEU A 392 -21.87 22.84 -20.91
CA LEU A 392 -20.97 23.73 -21.64
C LEU A 392 -20.99 23.43 -23.16
N ALA A 393 -20.95 22.14 -23.52
CA ALA A 393 -21.04 21.68 -24.90
C ALA A 393 -22.38 22.09 -25.53
N GLY A 394 -23.52 21.91 -24.84
CA GLY A 394 -24.82 22.32 -25.28
C GLY A 394 -24.99 23.86 -25.42
N LEU A 395 -24.28 24.64 -24.58
CA LEU A 395 -24.28 26.09 -24.66
C LEU A 395 -23.39 26.62 -25.82
N ALA A 396 -22.30 25.92 -26.15
CA ALA A 396 -21.44 26.31 -27.28
C ALA A 396 -22.18 26.24 -28.61
N ASP A 397 -23.14 25.34 -28.76
CA ASP A 397 -24.01 25.20 -29.95
C ASP A 397 -25.09 26.29 -30.08
N ARG A 398 -25.17 27.22 -29.12
CA ARG A 398 -26.18 28.31 -29.11
C ARG A 398 -26.17 29.13 -30.41
N LYS A 399 -25.00 29.26 -31.08
CA LYS A 399 -24.87 30.04 -32.34
C LYS A 399 -25.52 29.34 -33.55
N SER A 400 -25.82 28.04 -33.49
CA SER A 400 -26.45 27.30 -34.58
C SER A 400 -27.98 27.21 -34.45
N VAL A 401 -28.55 27.57 -33.28
CA VAL A 401 -29.98 27.47 -32.95
C VAL A 401 -30.66 28.84 -32.97
N VAL A 402 -29.91 29.94 -32.96
CA VAL A 402 -30.40 31.34 -33.13
C VAL A 402 -30.26 31.77 -34.57
#